data_a94113f445c3a290dd844edee2d7bae8
#
_entry.id   a94113f445c3a290dd844edee2d7bae8
#
_cell.length_a   1.000
_cell.length_b   1.000
_cell.length_c   1.000
_cell.angle_alpha   90.00
_cell.angle_beta   90.00
_cell.angle_gamma   90.00
#
_symmetry.space_group_name_H-M   'P 1'
#
loop_
_entity.id
_entity.type
_entity.pdbx_description
1 polymer ?
#
loop_
_entity_poly.entity_id
_entity_poly.type
_entity_poly.pdbx_seq_one_letter_code
_entity_poly.pdbx_strand_id
1 'polypeptide(L)'
;KREYPGSIDDAFCFGSAAYFDPDALDMIEPIHFNSNDRVYEDVSPEDVYAIGVDTAGGVGGDYSCICVVSLASREVVYQYRCNTVSPVEFSEKVMMIGMKYNDAMLLCESNNHGHVVIHRLEELGYKNLWYSAEGKHWTTSAKSKIEAYEILREMISANMLTRLDMATLMELRSMTIFKVAPEAPQGLHDDLADSMALAYR
;
A
#
# COMPACT_ATOMS: atom_id res chain seq x y z
N LYS A 1 -8.54 -25.63 -28.92
CA LYS A 1 -9.04 -24.26 -29.07
C LYS A 1 -8.72 -23.51 -27.76
N ARG A 2 -7.90 -22.45 -27.81
CA ARG A 2 -7.78 -21.53 -26.71
C ARG A 2 -9.00 -20.62 -26.76
N GLU A 3 -9.87 -20.70 -25.78
CA GLU A 3 -10.96 -19.74 -25.60
C GLU A 3 -10.33 -18.47 -24.98
N TYR A 4 -10.57 -17.33 -25.63
CA TYR A 4 -10.20 -16.04 -25.08
C TYR A 4 -11.27 -15.63 -24.06
N PRO A 5 -10.88 -15.05 -22.88
CA PRO A 5 -11.85 -14.60 -21.91
C PRO A 5 -12.79 -13.55 -22.52
N GLY A 6 -14.09 -13.69 -22.24
CA GLY A 6 -15.14 -12.82 -22.77
C GLY A 6 -15.27 -11.48 -22.06
N SER A 7 -14.67 -11.34 -20.88
CA SER A 7 -14.67 -10.12 -20.07
C SER A 7 -13.32 -9.96 -19.35
N ILE A 8 -13.09 -8.77 -18.79
CA ILE A 8 -11.92 -8.52 -17.92
C ILE A 8 -11.97 -9.45 -16.70
N ASP A 9 -13.15 -9.71 -16.16
CA ASP A 9 -13.36 -10.60 -15.01
C ASP A 9 -13.01 -12.06 -15.36
N ASP A 10 -13.34 -12.52 -16.57
CA ASP A 10 -12.97 -13.85 -17.05
C ASP A 10 -11.45 -14.01 -17.22
N ALA A 11 -10.72 -12.92 -17.51
CA ALA A 11 -9.27 -12.97 -17.68
C ALA A 11 -8.54 -13.25 -16.34
N PHE A 12 -9.11 -12.84 -15.22
CA PHE A 12 -8.53 -13.05 -13.89
C PHE A 12 -8.90 -14.41 -13.27
N CYS A 13 -9.90 -15.12 -13.79
CA CYS A 13 -10.37 -16.40 -13.23
C CYS A 13 -9.56 -17.65 -13.65
N PHE A 14 -8.52 -17.53 -14.47
CA PHE A 14 -7.78 -18.70 -14.95
C PHE A 14 -6.61 -19.11 -14.03
N GLY A 15 -6.90 -19.88 -12.98
CA GLY A 15 -5.94 -20.83 -12.40
C GLY A 15 -5.39 -20.57 -11.00
N SER A 16 -5.65 -19.41 -10.40
CA SER A 16 -5.31 -19.16 -8.98
C SER A 16 -6.53 -18.57 -8.26
N ALA A 17 -6.80 -19.02 -7.02
CA ALA A 17 -7.86 -18.43 -6.22
C ALA A 17 -7.51 -16.96 -5.91
N ALA A 18 -8.48 -16.05 -6.05
CA ALA A 18 -8.34 -14.66 -5.62
C ALA A 18 -7.92 -14.61 -4.15
N TYR A 19 -7.00 -13.73 -3.80
CA TYR A 19 -6.55 -13.61 -2.42
C TYR A 19 -7.60 -12.92 -1.53
N PHE A 20 -8.21 -11.87 -2.04
CA PHE A 20 -9.33 -11.17 -1.39
C PHE A 20 -10.66 -11.69 -1.90
N ASP A 21 -11.68 -11.65 -1.04
CA ASP A 21 -13.06 -11.98 -1.40
C ASP A 21 -13.60 -10.93 -2.38
N PRO A 22 -13.98 -11.31 -3.62
CA PRO A 22 -14.52 -10.38 -4.60
C PRO A 22 -15.79 -9.67 -4.14
N ASP A 23 -16.69 -10.37 -3.44
CA ASP A 23 -17.94 -9.81 -2.95
C ASP A 23 -17.68 -8.73 -1.90
N ALA A 24 -16.67 -8.92 -1.02
CA ALA A 24 -16.26 -7.90 -0.06
C ALA A 24 -15.61 -6.68 -0.74
N LEU A 25 -14.82 -6.89 -1.80
CA LEU A 25 -14.25 -5.78 -2.58
C LEU A 25 -15.32 -4.99 -3.35
N ASP A 26 -16.43 -5.64 -3.77
CA ASP A 26 -17.54 -4.99 -4.46
C ASP A 26 -18.37 -4.07 -3.54
N MET A 27 -18.24 -4.23 -2.22
CA MET A 27 -18.86 -3.34 -1.25
C MET A 27 -18.11 -2.02 -1.06
N ILE A 28 -16.87 -1.91 -1.52
CA ILE A 28 -16.04 -0.69 -1.40
C ILE A 28 -16.36 0.26 -2.55
N GLU A 29 -16.73 1.50 -2.22
CA GLU A 29 -17.01 2.54 -3.21
C GLU A 29 -15.74 2.94 -3.96
N PRO A 30 -15.69 2.82 -5.29
CA PRO A 30 -14.53 3.24 -6.07
C PRO A 30 -14.49 4.76 -6.24
N ILE A 31 -13.33 5.37 -5.92
CA ILE A 31 -13.04 6.77 -6.20
C ILE A 31 -12.04 6.87 -7.34
N HIS A 32 -12.17 7.88 -8.18
CA HIS A 32 -11.24 8.16 -9.27
C HIS A 32 -10.44 9.43 -8.98
N PHE A 33 -9.12 9.28 -8.87
CA PHE A 33 -8.19 10.40 -8.75
C PHE A 33 -7.38 10.57 -10.04
N ASN A 34 -7.22 11.81 -10.48
CA ASN A 34 -6.40 12.17 -11.64
C ASN A 34 -5.05 12.78 -11.23
N SER A 35 -4.60 12.51 -10.00
CA SER A 35 -3.37 13.04 -9.41
C SER A 35 -2.57 11.92 -8.76
N ASN A 36 -1.26 12.11 -8.65
CA ASN A 36 -0.41 11.25 -7.84
C ASN A 36 -0.79 11.34 -6.35
N ASP A 37 -1.21 12.52 -5.90
CA ASP A 37 -1.75 12.78 -4.55
C ASP A 37 -3.25 12.48 -4.53
N ARG A 38 -3.68 11.55 -3.69
CA ARG A 38 -5.06 11.10 -3.52
C ARG A 38 -5.50 11.40 -2.10
N VAL A 39 -6.15 12.54 -1.91
CA VAL A 39 -6.65 12.97 -0.60
C VAL A 39 -8.10 12.51 -0.46
N TYR A 40 -8.37 11.62 0.49
CA TYR A 40 -9.72 11.13 0.80
C TYR A 40 -10.38 11.98 1.88
N GLU A 41 -9.57 12.39 2.88
CA GLU A 41 -10.01 13.22 3.98
C GLU A 41 -8.95 14.24 4.39
N ASP A 42 -9.40 15.37 4.91
CA ASP A 42 -8.51 16.35 5.54
C ASP A 42 -7.99 15.82 6.90
N VAL A 43 -6.82 16.33 7.31
CA VAL A 43 -6.21 15.93 8.57
C VAL A 43 -7.04 16.46 9.75
N SER A 44 -7.38 15.56 10.67
CA SER A 44 -7.94 15.92 11.98
C SER A 44 -6.81 16.10 13.01
N PRO A 45 -6.72 17.24 13.71
CA PRO A 45 -5.66 17.46 14.70
C PRO A 45 -5.65 16.49 15.89
N GLU A 46 -6.80 15.86 16.16
CA GLU A 46 -6.96 14.93 17.30
C GLU A 46 -6.77 13.46 16.91
N ASP A 47 -6.60 13.17 15.62
CA ASP A 47 -6.45 11.81 15.14
C ASP A 47 -4.97 11.36 15.15
N VAL A 48 -4.77 10.07 15.22
CA VAL A 48 -3.47 9.39 15.10
C VAL A 48 -3.46 8.63 13.79
N TYR A 49 -2.35 8.73 13.07
CA TYR A 49 -2.20 8.15 11.73
C TYR A 49 -1.05 7.16 11.69
N ALA A 50 -1.20 6.15 10.84
CA ALA A 50 -0.13 5.26 10.46
C ALA A 50 0.14 5.38 8.95
N ILE A 51 1.39 5.21 8.55
CA ILE A 51 1.84 5.32 7.16
C ILE A 51 2.57 4.05 6.77
N GLY A 52 2.15 3.45 5.66
CA GLY A 52 2.90 2.42 4.95
C GLY A 52 3.57 3.01 3.71
N VAL A 53 4.83 2.65 3.52
CA VAL A 53 5.67 3.15 2.41
C VAL A 53 6.28 1.98 1.67
N ASP A 54 5.98 1.89 0.37
CA ASP A 54 6.64 1.02 -0.59
C ASP A 54 7.45 1.85 -1.57
N THR A 55 8.71 1.45 -1.86
CA THR A 55 9.67 2.29 -2.60
C THR A 55 10.20 1.61 -3.85
N ALA A 56 9.99 2.25 -4.99
CA ALA A 56 10.58 1.87 -6.28
C ALA A 56 11.77 2.73 -6.69
N GLY A 57 12.43 2.34 -7.79
CA GLY A 57 13.63 3.02 -8.29
C GLY A 57 13.39 4.35 -9.02
N GLY A 58 12.14 4.70 -9.37
CA GLY A 58 11.81 5.93 -10.09
C GLY A 58 12.21 5.95 -11.57
N VAL A 59 12.31 4.78 -12.19
CA VAL A 59 12.77 4.63 -13.59
C VAL A 59 11.64 4.26 -14.57
N GLY A 60 10.38 4.44 -14.17
CA GLY A 60 9.21 4.18 -15.00
C GLY A 60 8.69 2.73 -14.97
N GLY A 61 9.23 1.89 -14.07
CA GLY A 61 8.71 0.54 -13.76
C GLY A 61 7.69 0.59 -12.62
N ASP A 62 7.99 -0.10 -11.52
CA ASP A 62 7.18 -0.14 -10.32
C ASP A 62 7.02 1.25 -9.68
N TYR A 63 6.00 1.40 -8.86
CA TYR A 63 5.65 2.68 -8.27
C TYR A 63 6.15 2.81 -6.84
N SER A 64 6.62 4.02 -6.49
CA SER A 64 6.76 4.43 -5.09
C SER A 64 5.40 4.86 -4.57
N CYS A 65 4.93 4.21 -3.50
CA CYS A 65 3.60 4.38 -2.94
C CYS A 65 3.65 4.75 -1.46
N ILE A 66 2.73 5.65 -1.06
CA ILE A 66 2.44 5.99 0.33
C ILE A 66 0.97 5.70 0.58
N CYS A 67 0.64 5.04 1.67
CA CYS A 67 -0.71 4.91 2.17
C CYS A 67 -0.76 5.45 3.61
N VAL A 68 -1.71 6.35 3.90
CA VAL A 68 -1.98 6.87 5.25
C VAL A 68 -3.35 6.40 5.69
N VAL A 69 -3.42 5.82 6.88
CA VAL A 69 -4.66 5.37 7.50
C VAL A 69 -4.91 6.13 8.80
N SER A 70 -6.17 6.49 9.05
CA SER A 70 -6.65 7.00 10.33
C SER A 70 -6.82 5.84 11.31
N LEU A 71 -6.27 5.94 12.51
CA LEU A 71 -6.47 4.91 13.54
C LEU A 71 -7.85 5.03 14.21
N ALA A 72 -8.49 6.21 14.13
CA ALA A 72 -9.82 6.41 14.67
C ALA A 72 -10.90 5.80 13.78
N SER A 73 -10.91 6.11 12.47
CA SER A 73 -11.90 5.59 11.52
C SER A 73 -11.50 4.25 10.90
N ARG A 74 -10.22 3.91 10.90
CA ARG A 74 -9.61 2.79 10.18
C ARG A 74 -9.72 2.89 8.66
N GLU A 75 -10.04 4.05 8.13
CA GLU A 75 -10.13 4.33 6.71
C GLU A 75 -8.79 4.81 6.15
N VAL A 76 -8.58 4.60 4.86
CA VAL A 76 -7.52 5.26 4.11
C VAL A 76 -7.88 6.74 3.95
N VAL A 77 -7.00 7.63 4.40
CA VAL A 77 -7.22 9.09 4.32
C VAL A 77 -6.35 9.76 3.25
N TYR A 78 -5.27 9.12 2.85
CA TYR A 78 -4.40 9.61 1.78
C TYR A 78 -3.63 8.46 1.13
N GLN A 79 -3.44 8.58 -0.19
CA GLN A 79 -2.47 7.76 -0.93
C GLN A 79 -1.64 8.63 -1.88
N TYR A 80 -0.45 8.16 -2.19
CA TYR A 80 0.42 8.69 -3.23
C TYR A 80 0.96 7.55 -4.10
N ARG A 81 1.09 7.80 -5.41
CA ARG A 81 1.66 6.85 -6.36
C ARG A 81 2.43 7.56 -7.45
N CYS A 82 3.72 7.22 -7.64
CA CYS A 82 4.54 7.78 -8.72
C CYS A 82 5.67 6.80 -9.09
N ASN A 83 5.91 6.60 -10.38
CA ASN A 83 6.98 5.71 -10.87
C ASN A 83 8.17 6.45 -11.47
N THR A 84 8.19 7.78 -11.39
CA THR A 84 9.28 8.62 -11.93
C THR A 84 10.00 9.44 -10.86
N VAL A 85 9.54 9.40 -9.60
CA VAL A 85 10.18 10.07 -8.47
C VAL A 85 11.40 9.25 -8.00
N SER A 86 12.54 9.90 -7.83
CA SER A 86 13.72 9.23 -7.28
C SER A 86 13.52 8.90 -5.80
N PRO A 87 14.20 7.86 -5.24
CA PRO A 87 14.08 7.52 -3.82
C PRO A 87 14.44 8.69 -2.89
N VAL A 88 15.35 9.58 -3.27
CA VAL A 88 15.71 10.77 -2.47
C VAL A 88 14.59 11.80 -2.45
N GLU A 89 14.04 12.16 -3.61
CA GLU A 89 12.88 13.07 -3.70
C GLU A 89 11.64 12.46 -3.03
N PHE A 90 11.47 11.14 -3.18
CA PHE A 90 10.38 10.42 -2.53
C PHE A 90 10.48 10.48 -1.01
N SER A 91 11.69 10.42 -0.43
CA SER A 91 11.89 10.55 1.02
C SER A 91 11.45 11.92 1.55
N GLU A 92 11.67 13.01 0.79
CA GLU A 92 11.19 14.34 1.13
C GLU A 92 9.64 14.40 1.10
N LYS A 93 9.03 13.74 0.12
CA LYS A 93 7.57 13.59 0.05
C LYS A 93 7.03 12.82 1.25
N VAL A 94 7.65 11.69 1.61
CA VAL A 94 7.29 10.87 2.78
C VAL A 94 7.40 11.69 4.06
N MET A 95 8.50 12.44 4.26
CA MET A 95 8.70 13.35 5.39
C MET A 95 7.57 14.37 5.49
N MET A 96 7.25 15.05 4.38
CA MET A 96 6.21 16.07 4.34
C MET A 96 4.83 15.48 4.70
N ILE A 97 4.51 14.31 4.19
CA ILE A 97 3.24 13.63 4.48
C ILE A 97 3.20 13.17 5.93
N GLY A 98 4.28 12.59 6.45
CA GLY A 98 4.36 12.18 7.85
C GLY A 98 4.10 13.33 8.81
N MET A 99 4.75 14.48 8.60
CA MET A 99 4.54 15.69 9.39
C MET A 99 3.11 16.24 9.24
N LYS A 100 2.57 16.25 8.00
CA LYS A 100 1.21 16.71 7.74
C LYS A 100 0.17 15.91 8.51
N TYR A 101 0.36 14.59 8.63
CA TYR A 101 -0.55 13.69 9.33
C TYR A 101 -0.10 13.46 10.78
N ASN A 102 0.12 14.55 11.52
CA ASN A 102 0.39 14.59 12.97
C ASN A 102 1.63 13.76 13.40
N ASP A 103 2.74 13.84 12.65
CA ASP A 103 3.94 13.02 12.86
C ASP A 103 3.60 11.52 12.94
N ALA A 104 2.85 11.03 11.96
CA ALA A 104 2.33 9.66 11.91
C ALA A 104 3.42 8.59 12.12
N MET A 105 3.05 7.45 12.73
CA MET A 105 3.92 6.27 12.77
C MET A 105 4.17 5.77 11.34
N LEU A 106 5.43 5.66 10.95
CA LEU A 106 5.83 5.36 9.58
C LEU A 106 6.54 4.01 9.50
N LEU A 107 5.95 3.07 8.77
CA LEU A 107 6.52 1.78 8.44
C LEU A 107 6.92 1.78 6.96
N CYS A 108 8.23 1.83 6.73
CA CYS A 108 8.83 1.77 5.40
C CYS A 108 9.51 0.42 5.20
N GLU A 109 9.24 -0.22 4.06
CA GLU A 109 9.98 -1.43 3.69
C GLU A 109 11.44 -1.10 3.42
N SER A 110 12.37 -1.85 4.06
CA SER A 110 13.80 -1.61 3.93
C SER A 110 14.45 -2.35 2.76
N ASN A 111 13.70 -3.16 2.00
CA ASN A 111 14.20 -3.87 0.84
C ASN A 111 14.53 -2.89 -0.31
N ASN A 112 15.42 -3.31 -1.22
CA ASN A 112 15.76 -2.57 -2.45
C ASN A 112 16.06 -1.08 -2.18
N HIS A 113 15.20 -0.18 -2.65
CA HIS A 113 15.37 1.28 -2.54
C HIS A 113 14.87 1.86 -1.22
N GLY A 114 14.13 1.11 -0.41
CA GLY A 114 13.56 1.58 0.85
C GLY A 114 14.62 1.97 1.89
N HIS A 115 15.80 1.32 1.88
CA HIS A 115 16.90 1.71 2.77
C HIS A 115 17.40 3.15 2.52
N VAL A 116 17.30 3.66 1.27
CA VAL A 116 17.64 5.04 0.94
C VAL A 116 16.63 6.00 1.56
N VAL A 117 15.35 5.67 1.46
CA VAL A 117 14.25 6.48 2.05
C VAL A 117 14.38 6.53 3.56
N ILE A 118 14.59 5.38 4.21
CA ILE A 118 14.75 5.30 5.66
C ILE A 118 15.94 6.12 6.14
N HIS A 119 17.11 5.93 5.53
CA HIS A 119 18.33 6.68 5.91
C HIS A 119 18.10 8.19 5.75
N ARG A 120 17.46 8.61 4.66
CA ARG A 120 17.17 10.02 4.43
C ARG A 120 16.18 10.60 5.45
N LEU A 121 15.16 9.85 5.86
CA LEU A 121 14.24 10.24 6.91
C LEU A 121 14.94 10.39 8.28
N GLU A 122 15.88 9.49 8.58
CA GLU A 122 16.72 9.58 9.80
C GLU A 122 17.61 10.83 9.77
N GLU A 123 18.28 11.12 8.64
CA GLU A 123 19.06 12.35 8.45
C GLU A 123 18.22 13.63 8.61
N LEU A 124 16.98 13.61 8.09
CA LEU A 124 16.03 14.71 8.21
C LEU A 124 15.41 14.82 9.62
N GLY A 125 15.67 13.84 10.49
CA GLY A 125 15.23 13.82 11.89
C GLY A 125 13.78 13.39 12.08
N TYR A 126 13.19 12.59 11.17
CA TYR A 126 11.87 12.01 11.39
C TYR A 126 11.93 11.02 12.56
N LYS A 127 11.08 11.24 13.59
CA LYS A 127 11.22 10.53 14.88
C LYS A 127 10.34 9.29 14.99
N ASN A 128 9.22 9.26 14.27
CA ASN A 128 8.22 8.19 14.38
C ASN A 128 8.39 7.10 13.32
N LEU A 129 9.64 6.75 13.00
CA LEU A 129 9.94 5.56 12.22
C LEU A 129 9.70 4.30 13.05
N TRP A 130 9.09 3.30 12.42
CA TRP A 130 8.89 2.01 13.05
C TRP A 130 10.20 1.20 13.09
N TYR A 131 10.45 0.58 14.24
CA TYR A 131 11.53 -0.38 14.47
C TYR A 131 11.01 -1.62 15.18
N SER A 132 11.57 -2.77 14.84
CA SER A 132 11.34 -3.99 15.63
C SER A 132 11.92 -3.86 17.05
N ALA A 133 11.60 -4.81 17.92
CA ALA A 133 12.16 -4.88 19.26
C ALA A 133 13.72 -4.99 19.26
N GLU A 134 14.32 -5.51 18.18
CA GLU A 134 15.76 -5.60 17.98
C GLU A 134 16.37 -4.34 17.32
N GLY A 135 15.57 -3.29 17.12
CA GLY A 135 16.01 -2.05 16.49
C GLY A 135 16.22 -2.15 14.98
N LYS A 136 15.54 -3.06 14.30
CA LYS A 136 15.62 -3.25 12.86
C LYS A 136 14.41 -2.64 12.17
N HIS A 137 14.61 -2.11 10.98
CA HIS A 137 13.53 -1.71 10.08
C HIS A 137 12.76 -2.93 9.54
N TRP A 138 11.57 -2.67 9.03
CA TRP A 138 10.76 -3.70 8.40
C TRP A 138 11.44 -4.22 7.14
N THR A 139 11.51 -5.55 7.05
CA THR A 139 12.01 -6.26 5.86
C THR A 139 10.91 -7.22 5.42
N THR A 140 10.46 -7.08 4.18
CA THR A 140 9.45 -7.96 3.62
C THR A 140 10.08 -9.31 3.26
N SER A 141 9.56 -10.34 3.86
CA SER A 141 9.78 -11.76 3.56
C SER A 141 8.42 -12.38 3.23
N ALA A 142 8.38 -13.57 2.66
CA ALA A 142 7.12 -14.27 2.40
C ALA A 142 6.23 -14.35 3.66
N LYS A 143 6.82 -14.61 4.82
CA LYS A 143 6.09 -14.68 6.10
C LYS A 143 5.52 -13.33 6.51
N SER A 144 6.34 -12.27 6.52
CA SER A 144 5.89 -10.94 6.96
C SER A 144 4.92 -10.30 5.97
N LYS A 145 5.03 -10.60 4.65
CA LYS A 145 4.05 -10.20 3.65
C LYS A 145 2.69 -10.85 3.92
N ILE A 146 2.66 -12.16 4.19
CA ILE A 146 1.43 -12.86 4.58
C ILE A 146 0.79 -12.20 5.80
N GLU A 147 1.56 -11.96 6.87
CA GLU A 147 1.05 -11.36 8.11
C GLU A 147 0.43 -9.98 7.87
N ALA A 148 1.05 -9.12 7.06
CA ALA A 148 0.53 -7.79 6.71
C ALA A 148 -0.77 -7.90 5.88
N TYR A 149 -0.78 -8.77 4.88
CA TYR A 149 -1.94 -8.97 4.03
C TYR A 149 -3.11 -9.68 4.71
N GLU A 150 -2.88 -10.52 5.72
CA GLU A 150 -3.95 -11.12 6.51
C GLU A 150 -4.73 -10.06 7.29
N ILE A 151 -4.05 -9.06 7.88
CA ILE A 151 -4.72 -7.93 8.54
C ILE A 151 -5.58 -7.17 7.54
N LEU A 152 -5.02 -6.82 6.37
CA LEU A 152 -5.77 -6.13 5.33
C LEU A 152 -6.97 -6.95 4.83
N ARG A 153 -6.82 -8.26 4.68
CA ARG A 153 -7.91 -9.17 4.30
C ARG A 153 -9.02 -9.21 5.34
N GLU A 154 -8.68 -9.23 6.63
CA GLU A 154 -9.66 -9.16 7.73
C GLU A 154 -10.43 -7.84 7.70
N MET A 155 -9.74 -6.71 7.48
CA MET A 155 -10.37 -5.38 7.37
C MET A 155 -11.38 -5.32 6.22
N ILE A 156 -11.00 -5.82 5.03
CA ILE A 156 -11.88 -5.88 3.85
C ILE A 156 -13.06 -6.81 4.11
N SER A 157 -12.83 -8.02 4.61
CA SER A 157 -13.89 -9.01 4.89
C SER A 157 -14.87 -8.55 5.98
N ALA A 158 -14.42 -7.71 6.89
CA ALA A 158 -15.26 -7.09 7.92
C ALA A 158 -15.99 -5.82 7.44
N ASN A 159 -15.90 -5.45 6.16
CA ASN A 159 -16.44 -4.23 5.56
C ASN A 159 -16.02 -2.96 6.33
N MET A 160 -14.76 -2.94 6.79
CA MET A 160 -14.21 -1.79 7.53
C MET A 160 -13.69 -0.68 6.60
N LEU A 161 -13.58 -0.95 5.31
CA LEU A 161 -13.18 0.01 4.29
C LEU A 161 -14.41 0.36 3.46
N THR A 162 -14.72 1.65 3.40
CA THR A 162 -15.92 2.10 2.69
C THR A 162 -15.64 2.62 1.30
N ARG A 163 -14.43 3.12 1.05
CA ARG A 163 -14.04 3.73 -0.24
C ARG A 163 -12.55 3.59 -0.51
N LEU A 164 -12.18 3.34 -1.75
CA LEU A 164 -10.78 3.28 -2.21
C LEU A 164 -10.64 3.85 -3.62
N ASP A 165 -9.43 4.31 -3.95
CA ASP A 165 -9.07 4.63 -5.33
C ASP A 165 -9.25 3.41 -6.23
N MET A 166 -9.79 3.63 -7.42
CA MET A 166 -10.02 2.55 -8.39
C MET A 166 -8.73 1.78 -8.71
N ALA A 167 -7.57 2.47 -8.78
CA ALA A 167 -6.30 1.79 -9.03
C ALA A 167 -5.94 0.83 -7.89
N THR A 168 -6.15 1.23 -6.62
CA THR A 168 -5.96 0.34 -5.46
C THR A 168 -6.91 -0.86 -5.50
N LEU A 169 -8.19 -0.64 -5.83
CA LEU A 169 -9.16 -1.72 -5.97
C LEU A 169 -8.77 -2.71 -7.07
N MET A 170 -8.25 -2.22 -8.20
CA MET A 170 -7.78 -3.09 -9.28
C MET A 170 -6.57 -3.93 -8.86
N GLU A 171 -5.62 -3.36 -8.11
CA GLU A 171 -4.51 -4.13 -7.54
C GLU A 171 -5.02 -5.20 -6.58
N LEU A 172 -5.86 -4.86 -5.60
CA LEU A 172 -6.44 -5.82 -4.65
C LEU A 172 -7.21 -6.95 -5.34
N ARG A 173 -8.01 -6.65 -6.39
CA ARG A 173 -8.74 -7.64 -7.18
C ARG A 173 -7.83 -8.58 -7.95
N SER A 174 -6.65 -8.09 -8.36
CA SER A 174 -5.68 -8.90 -9.11
C SER A 174 -4.85 -9.83 -8.24
N MET A 175 -4.80 -9.61 -6.92
CA MET A 175 -3.94 -10.36 -6.01
C MET A 175 -4.30 -11.84 -5.95
N THR A 176 -3.30 -12.68 -6.09
CA THR A 176 -3.41 -14.14 -6.02
C THR A 176 -2.35 -14.71 -5.09
N ILE A 177 -2.49 -15.96 -4.68
CA ILE A 177 -1.42 -16.64 -3.92
C ILE A 177 -0.39 -17.16 -4.92
N PHE A 178 0.80 -16.57 -4.89
CA PHE A 178 1.94 -17.09 -5.64
C PHE A 178 2.92 -17.79 -4.69
N LYS A 179 3.20 -19.06 -4.94
CA LYS A 179 3.94 -19.96 -4.04
C LYS A 179 3.29 -20.01 -2.65
N VAL A 180 3.55 -19.02 -1.78
CA VAL A 180 3.05 -18.98 -0.41
C VAL A 180 2.55 -17.60 0.03
N ALA A 181 2.82 -16.54 -0.74
CA ALA A 181 2.48 -15.15 -0.39
C ALA A 181 1.53 -14.53 -1.43
N PRO A 182 0.71 -13.52 -1.03
CA PRO A 182 -0.07 -12.75 -1.98
C PRO A 182 0.84 -11.90 -2.86
N GLU A 183 0.64 -11.98 -4.17
CA GLU A 183 1.38 -11.21 -5.18
C GLU A 183 0.47 -10.88 -6.36
N ALA A 184 0.75 -9.77 -7.04
CA ALA A 184 0.12 -9.48 -8.33
C ALA A 184 0.65 -10.44 -9.40
N PRO A 185 -0.18 -10.90 -10.34
CA PRO A 185 0.27 -11.65 -11.51
C PRO A 185 1.27 -10.86 -12.35
N GLN A 186 2.13 -11.58 -13.09
CA GLN A 186 3.14 -10.96 -13.94
C GLN A 186 2.54 -9.89 -14.89
N GLY A 187 3.10 -8.70 -14.86
CA GLY A 187 2.67 -7.55 -15.67
C GLY A 187 1.59 -6.68 -15.02
N LEU A 188 1.18 -7.01 -13.80
CA LEU A 188 0.34 -6.17 -12.95
C LEU A 188 1.16 -5.63 -11.77
N HIS A 189 0.61 -4.65 -11.06
CA HIS A 189 1.24 -3.98 -9.93
C HIS A 189 0.54 -4.35 -8.62
N ASP A 190 1.30 -4.33 -7.51
CA ASP A 190 0.81 -4.47 -6.14
C ASP A 190 1.34 -3.35 -5.21
N ASP A 191 1.97 -2.31 -5.75
CA ASP A 191 2.65 -1.26 -5.00
C ASP A 191 1.71 -0.47 -4.06
N LEU A 192 0.47 -0.14 -4.52
CA LEU A 192 -0.55 0.49 -3.68
C LEU A 192 -1.07 -0.48 -2.61
N ALA A 193 -1.28 -1.74 -2.97
CA ALA A 193 -1.72 -2.78 -2.05
C ALA A 193 -0.63 -3.07 -0.99
N ASP A 194 0.65 -3.13 -1.38
CA ASP A 194 1.79 -3.32 -0.47
C ASP A 194 1.90 -2.15 0.51
N SER A 195 1.88 -0.90 0.03
CA SER A 195 1.90 0.27 0.92
C SER A 195 0.70 0.30 1.88
N MET A 196 -0.48 -0.12 1.42
CA MET A 196 -1.69 -0.21 2.25
C MET A 196 -1.56 -1.32 3.30
N ALA A 197 -1.09 -2.51 2.94
CA ALA A 197 -0.85 -3.60 3.89
C ALA A 197 0.16 -3.22 4.99
N LEU A 198 1.19 -2.43 4.65
CA LEU A 198 2.15 -1.88 5.61
C LEU A 198 1.51 -0.84 6.54
N ALA A 199 0.57 -0.01 6.05
CA ALA A 199 -0.10 1.00 6.88
C ALA A 199 -1.01 0.40 7.95
N TYR A 200 -1.60 -0.76 7.70
CA TYR A 200 -2.45 -1.48 8.65
C TYR A 200 -1.67 -2.41 9.60
N ARG A 201 -0.36 -2.62 9.37
CA ARG A 201 0.49 -3.50 10.17
C ARG A 201 0.92 -2.85 11.49
#